data_c6f856ada685256dc3cfbda2835040da
#
_entry.id   c6f856ada685256dc3cfbda2835040da
#
_cell.length_a   1.000
_cell.length_b   1.000
_cell.length_c   1.000
_cell.angle_alpha   90.00
_cell.angle_beta   90.00
_cell.angle_gamma   90.00
#
_symmetry.space_group_name_H-M   'P 1'
#
loop_
_entity.id
_entity.type
_entity.pdbx_description
1 polymer ?
#
loop_
_entity_poly.entity_id
_entity_poly.type
_entity_poly.pdbx_seq_one_letter_code
_entity_poly.pdbx_strand_id
1 'polypeptide(L)'
;VLFRKVGAELKVVGVIDGVERYTESSVVRVNVKVKDRWAGHQAGQFAFVNFDDKEAAHPFTISSGWKGDGHMFFLIKELGDYTSTLASRLKTGQAVTLEGPYGQFTFKSDKPRQIWVAGGIGITPFIARMHALAAEPSKQTVDLFFCVPHVDGPGFAKARADAQA
;
A
#
# COMPACT_ATOMS: atom_id res chain seq x y z
N VAL A 1 0.43 36.76 -6.64
CA VAL A 1 1.20 35.52 -6.89
C VAL A 1 0.31 34.33 -6.51
N LEU A 2 -0.19 33.64 -7.53
CA LEU A 2 -1.06 32.47 -7.34
C LEU A 2 -0.17 31.29 -6.92
N PHE A 3 -0.10 31.01 -5.63
CA PHE A 3 0.45 29.73 -5.16
C PHE A 3 -0.57 28.64 -5.49
N ARG A 4 -0.51 28.10 -6.70
CA ARG A 4 -1.20 26.87 -7.05
C ARG A 4 -0.59 25.80 -6.13
N LYS A 5 -1.37 25.27 -5.19
CA LYS A 5 -0.90 24.17 -4.32
C LYS A 5 -0.58 22.98 -5.23
N VAL A 6 0.69 22.64 -5.31
CA VAL A 6 1.14 21.46 -6.05
C VAL A 6 0.38 20.25 -5.51
N GLY A 7 -0.13 19.40 -6.41
CA GLY A 7 -0.85 18.19 -6.02
C GLY A 7 -2.33 18.34 -5.64
N ALA A 8 -2.86 19.57 -5.58
CA ALA A 8 -4.26 19.78 -5.20
C ALA A 8 -5.28 19.08 -6.11
N GLU A 9 -4.94 18.89 -7.39
CA GLU A 9 -5.77 18.20 -8.39
C GLU A 9 -5.76 16.65 -8.19
N LEU A 10 -4.77 16.14 -7.46
CA LEU A 10 -4.59 14.72 -7.17
C LEU A 10 -5.14 14.32 -5.79
N LYS A 11 -5.75 15.27 -5.07
CA LYS A 11 -6.35 15.00 -3.77
C LYS A 11 -7.74 14.42 -3.92
N VAL A 12 -7.96 13.31 -3.25
CA VAL A 12 -9.25 12.64 -3.16
C VAL A 12 -9.60 12.34 -1.70
N VAL A 13 -10.89 12.26 -1.42
CA VAL A 13 -11.39 11.82 -0.12
C VAL A 13 -11.79 10.36 -0.21
N GLY A 14 -11.34 9.58 0.76
CA GLY A 14 -11.73 8.20 0.98
C GLY A 14 -12.34 8.02 2.37
N VAL A 15 -12.72 6.79 2.64
CA VAL A 15 -13.20 6.34 3.95
C VAL A 15 -12.43 5.09 4.33
N ILE A 16 -12.02 5.00 5.58
CA ILE A 16 -11.43 3.78 6.13
C ILE A 16 -12.50 2.70 6.16
N ASP A 17 -12.27 1.61 5.45
CA ASP A 17 -13.18 0.48 5.31
C ASP A 17 -12.83 -0.68 6.27
N GLY A 18 -11.64 -0.65 6.84
CA GLY A 18 -11.18 -1.59 7.84
C GLY A 18 -9.77 -1.32 8.31
N VAL A 19 -9.48 -1.72 9.54
CA VAL A 19 -8.15 -1.64 10.15
C VAL A 19 -7.83 -2.99 10.77
N GLU A 20 -6.67 -3.55 10.44
CA GLU A 20 -6.19 -4.83 10.96
C GLU A 20 -4.74 -4.66 11.44
N ARG A 21 -4.43 -5.17 12.63
CA ARG A 21 -3.08 -5.10 13.20
C ARG A 21 -2.44 -6.48 13.21
N TYR A 22 -1.24 -6.56 12.64
CA TYR A 22 -0.35 -7.73 12.70
C TYR A 22 0.70 -7.45 13.79
N THR A 23 0.42 -7.90 15.01
CA THR A 23 1.21 -7.55 16.21
C THR A 23 2.64 -8.09 16.15
N GLU A 24 2.82 -9.30 15.65
CA GLU A 24 4.12 -9.97 15.53
C GLU A 24 5.08 -9.26 14.58
N SER A 25 4.55 -8.57 13.57
CA SER A 25 5.33 -7.78 12.62
C SER A 25 5.26 -6.29 12.88
N SER A 26 4.47 -5.83 13.87
CA SER A 26 4.18 -4.42 14.13
C SER A 26 3.77 -3.69 12.86
N VAL A 27 2.81 -4.26 12.13
CA VAL A 27 2.26 -3.69 10.89
C VAL A 27 0.77 -3.48 11.04
N VAL A 28 0.29 -2.34 10.58
CA VAL A 28 -1.14 -2.03 10.49
C VAL A 28 -1.55 -2.06 9.02
N ARG A 29 -2.57 -2.83 8.71
CA ARG A 29 -3.27 -2.78 7.43
C ARG A 29 -4.43 -1.81 7.54
N VAL A 30 -4.47 -0.82 6.66
CA VAL A 30 -5.58 0.14 6.56
C VAL A 30 -6.21 -0.02 5.19
N ASN A 31 -7.45 -0.51 5.17
CA ASN A 31 -8.25 -0.58 3.95
C ASN A 31 -8.98 0.74 3.77
N VAL A 32 -8.96 1.27 2.55
CA VAL A 32 -9.57 2.55 2.18
C VAL A 32 -10.44 2.35 0.96
N LYS A 33 -11.65 2.90 1.01
CA LYS A 33 -12.52 3.06 -0.13
C LYS A 33 -12.54 4.53 -0.56
N VAL A 34 -12.03 4.81 -1.77
CA VAL A 34 -12.13 6.14 -2.35
C VAL A 34 -13.50 6.36 -2.96
N LYS A 35 -14.05 7.55 -2.76
CA LYS A 35 -15.42 7.90 -3.19
C LYS A 35 -15.44 8.43 -4.62
N ASP A 36 -14.40 9.19 -5.02
CA ASP A 36 -14.39 9.92 -6.29
C ASP A 36 -12.98 10.03 -6.89
N ARG A 37 -12.92 10.15 -8.22
CA ARG A 37 -11.80 10.69 -9.01
C ARG A 37 -10.43 10.03 -8.86
N TRP A 38 -10.32 8.87 -8.23
CA TRP A 38 -9.06 8.14 -8.26
C TRP A 38 -8.87 7.51 -9.65
N ALA A 39 -7.89 7.99 -10.39
CA ALA A 39 -7.63 7.54 -11.76
C ALA A 39 -7.00 6.12 -11.84
N GLY A 40 -6.80 5.48 -10.69
CA GLY A 40 -6.09 4.21 -10.58
C GLY A 40 -4.63 4.39 -10.15
N HIS A 41 -3.96 3.27 -9.90
CA HIS A 41 -2.54 3.24 -9.57
C HIS A 41 -1.89 1.97 -10.11
N GLN A 42 -0.57 2.01 -10.21
CA GLN A 42 0.24 0.85 -10.57
C GLN A 42 1.01 0.35 -9.33
N ALA A 43 1.29 -0.95 -9.31
CA ALA A 43 2.16 -1.53 -8.27
C ALA A 43 3.52 -0.82 -8.25
N GLY A 44 3.98 -0.46 -7.06
CA GLY A 44 5.20 0.34 -6.86
C GLY A 44 4.95 1.81 -6.58
N GLN A 45 3.74 2.30 -6.80
CA GLN A 45 3.38 3.69 -6.49
C GLN A 45 2.98 3.86 -5.02
N PHE A 46 3.06 5.11 -4.55
CA PHE A 46 2.67 5.53 -3.22
C PHE A 46 1.69 6.70 -3.27
N ALA A 47 1.03 6.97 -2.16
CA ALA A 47 0.21 8.16 -1.96
C ALA A 47 0.63 8.86 -0.68
N PHE A 48 0.46 10.18 -0.64
CA PHE A 48 0.43 10.91 0.61
C PHE A 48 -0.94 10.71 1.25
N VAL A 49 -0.97 10.17 2.46
CA VAL A 49 -2.19 9.85 3.19
C VAL A 49 -2.25 10.69 4.44
N ASN A 50 -3.38 11.34 4.63
CA ASN A 50 -3.69 12.08 5.85
C ASN A 50 -4.90 11.44 6.54
N PHE A 51 -4.64 10.84 7.70
CA PHE A 51 -5.66 10.22 8.55
C PHE A 51 -6.26 11.19 9.59
N ASP A 52 -5.61 12.33 9.82
CA ASP A 52 -6.04 13.31 10.83
C ASP A 52 -5.66 14.72 10.36
N ASP A 53 -6.63 15.63 10.26
CA ASP A 53 -6.40 17.00 9.79
C ASP A 53 -5.41 17.81 10.63
N LYS A 54 -5.09 17.33 11.85
CA LYS A 54 -4.08 17.94 12.72
C LYS A 54 -2.65 17.50 12.42
N GLU A 55 -2.49 16.49 11.59
CA GLU A 55 -1.20 15.91 11.23
C GLU A 55 -0.86 16.22 9.78
N ALA A 56 0.43 16.18 9.45
CA ALA A 56 0.86 16.24 8.05
C ALA A 56 0.53 14.93 7.31
N ALA A 57 0.34 15.02 6.00
CA ALA A 57 0.19 13.82 5.18
C ALA A 57 1.52 13.04 5.13
N HIS A 58 1.45 11.73 5.26
CA HIS A 58 2.60 10.84 5.21
C HIS A 58 2.60 9.98 3.94
N PRO A 59 3.76 9.74 3.30
CA PRO A 59 3.85 8.89 2.13
C PRO A 59 3.77 7.41 2.54
N PHE A 60 2.81 6.68 1.97
CA PHE A 60 2.70 5.24 2.12
C PHE A 60 2.58 4.55 0.77
N THR A 61 3.33 3.47 0.58
CA THR A 61 3.19 2.63 -0.61
C THR A 61 1.79 2.04 -0.67
N ILE A 62 1.13 2.18 -1.82
CA ILE A 62 -0.15 1.53 -2.07
C ILE A 62 0.14 0.03 -2.21
N SER A 63 -0.38 -0.76 -1.28
CA SER A 63 -0.04 -2.18 -1.13
C SER A 63 -1.00 -3.12 -1.87
N SER A 64 -2.02 -2.57 -2.54
CA SER A 64 -3.00 -3.31 -3.36
C SER A 64 -2.75 -3.15 -4.85
N GLY A 65 -3.13 -4.15 -5.65
CA GLY A 65 -3.41 -3.96 -7.08
C GLY A 65 -4.68 -3.14 -7.28
N TRP A 66 -4.76 -2.37 -8.37
CA TRP A 66 -5.95 -1.60 -8.71
C TRP A 66 -6.93 -2.45 -9.53
N LYS A 67 -8.18 -2.51 -9.10
CA LYS A 67 -9.26 -3.25 -9.76
C LYS A 67 -10.38 -2.36 -10.33
N GLY A 68 -10.26 -1.04 -10.20
CA GLY A 68 -11.28 -0.09 -10.65
C GLY A 68 -12.50 0.02 -9.72
N ASP A 69 -12.49 -0.66 -8.58
CA ASP A 69 -13.61 -0.75 -7.64
C ASP A 69 -13.57 0.30 -6.50
N GLY A 70 -12.56 1.16 -6.52
CA GLY A 70 -12.34 2.19 -5.49
C GLY A 70 -11.66 1.68 -4.22
N HIS A 71 -11.36 0.38 -4.12
CA HIS A 71 -10.72 -0.18 -2.94
C HIS A 71 -9.21 -0.23 -3.07
N MET A 72 -8.52 0.17 -2.02
CA MET A 72 -7.08 0.03 -1.87
C MET A 72 -6.71 -0.22 -0.41
N PHE A 73 -5.49 -0.67 -0.16
CA PHE A 73 -4.99 -0.76 1.20
C PHE A 73 -3.52 -0.36 1.31
N PHE A 74 -3.16 0.01 2.51
CA PHE A 74 -1.81 0.35 2.93
C PHE A 74 -1.36 -0.60 4.02
N LEU A 75 -0.13 -1.09 3.94
CA LEU A 75 0.55 -1.80 5.03
C LEU A 75 1.56 -0.82 5.62
N ILE A 76 1.35 -0.46 6.87
CA ILE A 76 2.11 0.58 7.56
C ILE A 76 2.86 -0.06 8.72
N LYS A 77 4.19 0.01 8.69
CA LYS A 77 5.03 -0.42 9.80
C LYS A 77 4.91 0.59 10.94
N GLU A 78 4.66 0.10 12.13
CA GLU A 78 4.66 0.91 13.36
C GLU A 78 6.10 1.29 13.72
N LEU A 79 6.55 2.46 13.21
CA LEU A 79 7.88 3.03 13.44
C LEU A 79 7.72 4.48 13.91
N GLY A 80 8.20 4.77 15.12
CA GLY A 80 8.07 6.11 15.69
C GLY A 80 6.66 6.48 16.16
N ASP A 81 6.53 7.69 16.70
CA ASP A 81 5.37 8.11 17.49
C ASP A 81 4.06 8.12 16.72
N TYR A 82 4.08 8.59 15.47
CA TYR A 82 2.88 8.70 14.66
C TYR A 82 2.32 7.33 14.26
N THR A 83 3.15 6.49 13.62
CA THR A 83 2.68 5.22 13.08
C THR A 83 2.36 4.19 14.15
N SER A 84 3.00 4.25 15.32
CA SER A 84 2.76 3.32 16.44
C SER A 84 1.36 3.48 17.07
N THR A 85 0.72 4.64 16.88
CA THR A 85 -0.61 4.92 17.42
C THR A 85 -1.74 4.68 16.42
N LEU A 86 -1.44 4.43 15.14
CA LEU A 86 -2.46 4.32 14.09
C LEU A 86 -3.48 3.23 14.38
N ALA A 87 -3.03 2.03 14.78
CA ALA A 87 -3.93 0.90 15.04
C ALA A 87 -5.00 1.20 16.10
N SER A 88 -4.67 2.02 17.11
CA SER A 88 -5.60 2.39 18.18
C SER A 88 -6.46 3.60 17.85
N ARG A 89 -6.00 4.47 16.96
CA ARG A 89 -6.67 5.74 16.61
C ARG A 89 -7.61 5.62 15.44
N LEU A 90 -7.26 4.81 14.43
CA LEU A 90 -8.05 4.70 13.20
C LEU A 90 -9.32 3.89 13.42
N LYS A 91 -10.41 4.33 12.80
CA LYS A 91 -11.72 3.68 12.91
C LYS A 91 -12.35 3.50 11.53
N THR A 92 -13.04 2.40 11.34
CA THR A 92 -13.90 2.21 10.16
C THR A 92 -14.94 3.33 10.08
N GLY A 93 -15.15 3.85 8.89
CA GLY A 93 -16.02 5.00 8.64
C GLY A 93 -15.33 6.36 8.74
N GLN A 94 -14.09 6.43 9.26
CA GLN A 94 -13.33 7.66 9.35
C GLN A 94 -12.92 8.15 7.96
N ALA A 95 -13.07 9.46 7.71
CA ALA A 95 -12.58 10.09 6.48
C ALA A 95 -11.05 10.09 6.43
N VAL A 96 -10.51 9.95 5.24
CA VAL A 96 -9.09 10.00 4.95
C VAL A 96 -8.86 10.79 3.66
N THR A 97 -7.83 11.62 3.63
CA THR A 97 -7.42 12.32 2.42
C THR A 97 -6.21 11.63 1.81
N LEU A 98 -6.28 11.39 0.50
CA LEU A 98 -5.18 10.82 -0.27
C LEU A 98 -4.77 11.81 -1.36
N GLU A 99 -3.48 11.87 -1.62
CA GLU A 99 -2.90 12.64 -2.72
C GLU A 99 -1.94 11.74 -3.50
N GLY A 100 -2.19 11.57 -4.79
CA GLY A 100 -1.39 10.72 -5.66
C GLY A 100 -2.19 10.14 -6.83
N PRO A 101 -1.71 9.04 -7.43
CA PRO A 101 -0.52 8.26 -7.05
C PRO A 101 0.79 8.90 -7.53
N TYR A 102 1.87 8.62 -6.83
CA TYR A 102 3.23 9.07 -7.14
C TYR A 102 4.20 7.88 -7.22
N GLY A 103 5.36 8.11 -7.81
CA GLY A 103 6.46 7.14 -7.84
C GLY A 103 6.68 6.53 -9.22
N GLN A 104 7.95 6.12 -9.43
CA GLN A 104 8.44 5.58 -10.70
C GLN A 104 8.96 4.14 -10.57
N PHE A 105 8.80 3.50 -9.41
CA PHE A 105 9.14 2.11 -9.25
C PHE A 105 8.20 1.26 -10.13
N THR A 106 8.75 0.46 -11.03
CA THR A 106 7.98 -0.29 -12.02
C THR A 106 8.47 -1.73 -12.12
N PHE A 107 7.55 -2.63 -12.46
CA PHE A 107 7.82 -4.04 -12.73
C PHE A 107 7.91 -4.35 -14.23
N LYS A 108 7.90 -3.34 -15.08
CA LYS A 108 8.02 -3.51 -16.53
C LYS A 108 9.40 -4.06 -16.89
N SER A 109 9.43 -5.16 -17.61
CA SER A 109 10.63 -5.81 -18.07
C SER A 109 10.32 -6.67 -19.30
N ASP A 110 11.28 -6.75 -20.23
CA ASP A 110 11.26 -7.67 -21.39
C ASP A 110 11.81 -9.06 -21.04
N LYS A 111 12.34 -9.23 -19.83
CA LYS A 111 12.95 -10.49 -19.39
C LYS A 111 11.89 -11.50 -18.95
N PRO A 112 12.04 -12.78 -19.31
CA PRO A 112 11.09 -13.82 -18.94
C PRO A 112 11.12 -14.17 -17.45
N ARG A 113 12.20 -13.83 -16.75
CA ARG A 113 12.40 -14.10 -15.33
C ARG A 113 12.84 -12.84 -14.60
N GLN A 114 12.28 -12.61 -13.42
CA GLN A 114 12.63 -11.52 -12.54
C GLN A 114 13.06 -12.04 -11.17
N ILE A 115 13.95 -11.34 -10.53
CA ILE A 115 14.32 -11.55 -9.13
C ILE A 115 13.86 -10.34 -8.36
N TRP A 116 13.02 -10.58 -7.35
CA TRP A 116 12.54 -9.56 -6.43
C TRP A 116 13.20 -9.75 -5.06
N VAL A 117 13.71 -8.68 -4.50
CA VAL A 117 14.33 -8.69 -3.17
C VAL A 117 13.64 -7.65 -2.30
N ALA A 118 13.05 -8.10 -1.20
CA ALA A 118 12.32 -7.25 -0.28
C ALA A 118 12.82 -7.43 1.16
N GLY A 119 12.89 -6.34 1.91
CA GLY A 119 13.23 -6.34 3.33
C GLY A 119 12.12 -5.70 4.16
N GLY A 120 11.64 -6.41 5.20
CA GLY A 120 10.62 -5.88 6.10
C GLY A 120 9.41 -5.29 5.38
N ILE A 121 9.03 -4.05 5.72
CA ILE A 121 7.88 -3.36 5.08
C ILE A 121 8.12 -3.03 3.60
N GLY A 122 9.35 -3.10 3.10
CA GLY A 122 9.66 -2.95 1.68
C GLY A 122 9.06 -4.02 0.76
N ILE A 123 8.35 -5.00 1.33
CA ILE A 123 7.54 -5.99 0.58
C ILE A 123 6.30 -5.36 -0.09
N THR A 124 5.83 -4.21 0.37
CA THR A 124 4.55 -3.61 -0.05
C THR A 124 4.37 -3.40 -1.56
N PRO A 125 5.35 -2.91 -2.34
CA PRO A 125 5.19 -2.81 -3.79
C PRO A 125 5.07 -4.17 -4.48
N PHE A 126 5.73 -5.21 -3.92
CA PHE A 126 5.65 -6.57 -4.45
C PHE A 126 4.29 -7.20 -4.15
N ILE A 127 3.71 -6.97 -2.96
CA ILE A 127 2.33 -7.39 -2.63
C ILE A 127 1.34 -6.75 -3.63
N ALA A 128 1.46 -5.44 -3.88
CA ALA A 128 0.63 -4.77 -4.88
C ALA A 128 0.77 -5.42 -6.27
N ARG A 129 1.99 -5.80 -6.65
CA ARG A 129 2.24 -6.48 -7.93
C ARG A 129 1.65 -7.89 -7.96
N MET A 130 1.78 -8.67 -6.90
CA MET A 130 1.19 -10.01 -6.80
C MET A 130 -0.34 -9.95 -6.95
N HIS A 131 -1.01 -9.00 -6.27
CA HIS A 131 -2.45 -8.76 -6.44
C HIS A 131 -2.84 -8.35 -7.87
N ALA A 132 -2.00 -7.56 -8.55
CA ALA A 132 -2.24 -7.20 -9.94
C ALA A 132 -2.05 -8.42 -10.86
N LEU A 133 -1.06 -9.28 -10.61
CA LEU A 133 -0.82 -10.50 -11.37
C LEU A 133 -1.91 -11.55 -11.17
N ALA A 134 -2.48 -11.66 -9.98
CA ALA A 134 -3.62 -12.54 -9.72
C ALA A 134 -4.87 -12.13 -10.53
N ALA A 135 -5.04 -10.84 -10.84
CA ALA A 135 -6.11 -10.33 -11.69
C ALA A 135 -5.76 -10.42 -13.19
N GLU A 136 -4.51 -10.13 -13.55
CA GLU A 136 -3.99 -10.15 -14.92
C GLU A 136 -2.67 -10.92 -14.95
N PRO A 137 -2.70 -12.25 -15.13
CA PRO A 137 -1.51 -13.10 -15.12
C PRO A 137 -0.49 -12.73 -16.19
N SER A 138 0.78 -12.81 -15.83
CA SER A 138 1.91 -12.61 -16.72
C SER A 138 2.58 -13.95 -17.08
N LYS A 139 3.26 -14.00 -18.24
CA LYS A 139 4.12 -15.14 -18.60
C LYS A 139 5.49 -15.10 -17.91
N GLN A 140 5.78 -14.04 -17.19
CA GLN A 140 7.06 -13.89 -16.48
C GLN A 140 7.06 -14.74 -15.20
N THR A 141 8.18 -15.38 -14.94
CA THR A 141 8.42 -16.06 -13.67
C THR A 141 9.14 -15.13 -12.69
N VAL A 142 8.84 -15.28 -11.42
CA VAL A 142 9.41 -14.43 -10.36
C VAL A 142 9.97 -15.29 -9.25
N ASP A 143 11.21 -15.01 -8.84
CA ASP A 143 11.78 -15.49 -7.59
C ASP A 143 11.76 -14.35 -6.58
N LEU A 144 10.96 -14.48 -5.52
CA LEU A 144 10.87 -13.49 -4.45
C LEU A 144 11.75 -13.90 -3.26
N PHE A 145 12.71 -13.07 -2.92
CA PHE A 145 13.50 -13.15 -1.69
C PHE A 145 12.97 -12.14 -0.67
N PHE A 146 12.32 -12.63 0.38
CA PHE A 146 11.75 -11.78 1.42
C PHE A 146 12.53 -11.94 2.74
N CYS A 147 13.28 -10.91 3.11
CA CYS A 147 14.11 -10.86 4.31
C CYS A 147 13.33 -10.24 5.47
N VAL A 148 13.09 -11.01 6.50
CA VAL A 148 12.38 -10.61 7.72
C VAL A 148 13.07 -11.20 8.95
N PRO A 149 12.97 -10.55 10.13
CA PRO A 149 13.52 -11.09 11.38
C PRO A 149 12.84 -12.39 11.83
N HIS A 150 11.54 -12.53 11.56
CA HIS A 150 10.70 -13.66 11.96
C HIS A 150 9.83 -14.10 10.79
N VAL A 151 9.77 -15.40 10.56
CA VAL A 151 8.97 -16.01 9.47
C VAL A 151 7.64 -16.58 9.98
N ASP A 152 7.37 -16.41 11.26
CA ASP A 152 6.16 -16.85 11.92
C ASP A 152 5.13 -15.71 11.96
N GLY A 153 3.87 -16.07 12.00
CA GLY A 153 2.78 -15.11 12.14
C GLY A 153 1.94 -14.88 10.89
N PRO A 154 0.71 -14.38 11.09
CA PRO A 154 -0.30 -14.25 10.02
C PRO A 154 0.11 -13.28 8.91
N GLY A 155 0.87 -12.23 9.21
CA GLY A 155 1.35 -11.27 8.20
C GLY A 155 2.30 -11.92 7.19
N PHE A 156 3.24 -12.75 7.66
CA PHE A 156 4.14 -13.50 6.78
C PHE A 156 3.39 -14.59 6.00
N ALA A 157 2.50 -15.35 6.68
CA ALA A 157 1.69 -16.38 6.05
C ALA A 157 0.83 -15.80 4.90
N LYS A 158 0.25 -14.60 5.11
CA LYS A 158 -0.51 -13.92 4.08
C LYS A 158 0.37 -13.49 2.88
N ALA A 159 1.52 -12.88 3.13
CA ALA A 159 2.44 -12.49 2.06
C ALA A 159 2.93 -13.71 1.25
N ARG A 160 3.14 -14.85 1.93
CA ARG A 160 3.48 -16.12 1.27
C ARG A 160 2.33 -16.66 0.42
N ALA A 161 1.10 -16.59 0.93
CA ALA A 161 -0.08 -17.01 0.16
C ALA A 161 -0.28 -16.14 -1.09
N ASP A 162 -0.12 -14.82 -0.97
CA ASP A 162 -0.20 -13.88 -2.08
C ASP A 162 0.89 -14.16 -3.15
N ALA A 163 2.04 -14.69 -2.76
CA ALA A 163 3.14 -15.06 -3.68
C ALA A 163 2.90 -16.42 -4.39
N GLN A 164 2.00 -17.24 -3.90
CA GLN A 164 1.71 -18.58 -4.44
C GLN A 164 0.42 -18.61 -5.28
N ALA A 165 -0.38 -17.56 -5.22
CA ALA A 165 -1.64 -17.41 -5.97
C ALA A 165 -1.40 -16.97 -7.42
#